data_78808f46981509e7a05f5cce8a22942c
#
_entry.id   78808f46981509e7a05f5cce8a22942c
#
_cell.length_a   1.000
_cell.length_b   1.000
_cell.length_c   1.000
_cell.angle_alpha   90.00
_cell.angle_beta   90.00
_cell.angle_gamma   90.00
#
_symmetry.space_group_name_H-M   'P 1'
#
loop_
_entity.id
_entity.type
_entity.pdbx_description
1 polymer ?
#
loop_
_entity_poly.entity_id
_entity_poly.type
_entity_poly.pdbx_seq_one_letter_code
_entity_poly.pdbx_strand_id
1 'polypeptide(L)'
;TYDIYVSMPVRSSLTQENILSSACESAKISFLSAETEDKRIKKLNDENFDVIIVGNVGQLNKISSSRALVVMVYHGIGLKQSYYTDIDPRVDIRSVESVARFNELKSHGHDNIVLTGYTKLDRLVNFSYPEIKFTNQKLELDPDKKSVLYAPSFYPTSIDKLHPYLIELSQDHNIIIKLHGFGWEQKKYQYQNRLC
;
A
#
# COMPACT_ATOMS: atom_id res chain seq x y z
N THR A 1 -11.74 -5.79 23.69
CA THR A 1 -11.04 -4.57 23.25
C THR A 1 -9.62 -4.96 22.96
N TYR A 2 -9.05 -4.49 21.84
CA TYR A 2 -7.67 -4.74 21.47
C TYR A 2 -6.88 -3.43 21.56
N ASP A 3 -5.66 -3.51 22.07
CA ASP A 3 -4.72 -2.40 22.01
C ASP A 3 -4.00 -2.47 20.67
N ILE A 4 -4.26 -1.51 19.79
CA ILE A 4 -3.74 -1.49 18.43
C ILE A 4 -2.63 -0.46 18.32
N TYR A 5 -1.51 -0.88 17.76
CA TYR A 5 -0.35 -0.05 17.48
C TYR A 5 -0.04 -0.09 15.99
N VAL A 6 0.31 1.04 15.43
CA VAL A 6 0.76 1.17 14.04
C VAL A 6 2.17 1.72 14.03
N SER A 7 3.02 1.19 13.19
CA SER A 7 4.38 1.67 13.01
C SER A 7 4.81 1.55 11.56
N MET A 8 5.66 2.46 11.11
CA MET A 8 6.24 2.44 9.78
C MET A 8 7.76 2.65 9.85
N PRO A 9 8.54 2.14 8.86
CA PRO A 9 9.98 2.35 8.82
C PRO A 9 10.36 3.83 8.77
N VAL A 10 11.41 4.21 9.49
CA VAL A 10 11.90 5.60 9.61
C VAL A 10 12.37 6.21 8.27
N ARG A 11 12.55 5.40 7.23
CA ARG A 11 12.90 5.87 5.87
C ARG A 11 11.75 6.49 5.08
N SER A 12 10.55 6.46 5.64
CA SER A 12 9.37 7.05 5.03
C SER A 12 9.48 8.57 4.99
N SER A 13 8.84 9.21 4.01
CA SER A 13 8.84 10.67 3.96
C SER A 13 8.05 11.25 5.15
N LEU A 14 8.45 12.42 5.63
CA LEU A 14 7.73 13.15 6.68
C LEU A 14 6.24 13.33 6.34
N THR A 15 5.92 13.53 5.08
CA THR A 15 4.53 13.65 4.61
C THR A 15 3.74 12.36 4.84
N GLN A 16 4.34 11.20 4.54
CA GLN A 16 3.68 9.90 4.76
C GLN A 16 3.51 9.61 6.26
N GLU A 17 4.52 9.94 7.06
CA GLU A 17 4.47 9.78 8.51
C GLU A 17 3.35 10.64 9.11
N ASN A 18 3.25 11.92 8.73
CA ASN A 18 2.21 12.83 9.19
C ASN A 18 0.80 12.35 8.80
N ILE A 19 0.62 11.87 7.56
CA ILE A 19 -0.67 11.33 7.10
C ILE A 19 -1.07 10.11 7.95
N LEU A 20 -0.14 9.20 8.19
CA LEU A 20 -0.42 8.00 8.96
C LEU A 20 -0.67 8.32 10.43
N SER A 21 0.14 9.19 11.04
CA SER A 21 -0.05 9.65 12.42
C SER A 21 -1.42 10.28 12.63
N SER A 22 -1.82 11.20 11.73
CA SER A 22 -3.14 11.84 11.79
C SER A 22 -4.30 10.84 11.61
N ALA A 23 -4.12 9.85 10.75
CA ALA A 23 -5.10 8.77 10.58
C ALA A 23 -5.22 7.90 11.84
N CYS A 24 -4.10 7.57 12.48
CA CYS A 24 -4.08 6.82 13.74
C CYS A 24 -4.74 7.61 14.86
N GLU A 25 -4.45 8.90 14.99
CA GLU A 25 -5.08 9.79 15.97
C GLU A 25 -6.60 9.84 15.78
N SER A 26 -7.06 10.02 14.54
CA SER A 26 -8.49 10.04 14.21
C SER A 26 -9.19 8.71 14.54
N ALA A 27 -8.50 7.61 14.39
CA ALA A 27 -8.98 6.27 14.71
C ALA A 27 -8.79 5.87 16.19
N LYS A 28 -8.16 6.71 17.00
CA LYS A 28 -7.76 6.42 18.39
C LYS A 28 -6.85 5.19 18.49
N ILE A 29 -5.91 5.07 17.58
CA ILE A 29 -4.91 4.00 17.50
C ILE A 29 -3.55 4.57 17.86
N SER A 30 -2.73 3.85 18.61
CA SER A 30 -1.38 4.27 18.99
C SER A 30 -0.44 4.24 17.79
N PHE A 31 0.28 5.34 17.54
CA PHE A 31 1.31 5.41 16.49
C PHE A 31 2.70 5.38 17.13
N LEU A 32 3.46 4.33 16.83
CA LEU A 32 4.84 4.15 17.31
C LEU A 32 5.82 4.66 16.25
N SER A 33 6.42 5.80 16.52
CA SER A 33 7.51 6.35 15.73
C SER A 33 8.79 6.55 16.58
N ALA A 34 9.91 6.77 15.91
CA ALA A 34 11.18 7.10 16.52
C ALA A 34 12.09 7.84 15.54
N GLU A 35 13.13 8.51 16.07
CA GLU A 35 14.10 9.26 15.28
C GLU A 35 14.99 8.36 14.39
N THR A 36 15.22 7.11 14.82
CA THR A 36 16.02 6.12 14.10
C THR A 36 15.32 4.78 14.06
N GLU A 37 15.65 3.97 13.04
CA GLU A 37 15.09 2.63 12.88
C GLU A 37 15.42 1.71 14.07
N ASP A 38 16.62 1.80 14.62
CA ASP A 38 17.00 1.01 15.79
C ASP A 38 16.20 1.38 17.04
N LYS A 39 15.95 2.68 17.27
CA LYS A 39 15.07 3.14 18.35
C LYS A 39 13.62 2.67 18.15
N ARG A 40 13.14 2.67 16.90
CA ARG A 40 11.81 2.19 16.57
C ARG A 40 11.67 0.69 16.85
N ILE A 41 12.63 -0.11 16.39
CA ILE A 41 12.65 -1.57 16.62
C ILE A 41 12.72 -1.86 18.12
N LYS A 42 13.53 -1.10 18.88
CA LYS A 42 13.58 -1.24 20.33
C LYS A 42 12.22 -1.00 20.97
N LYS A 43 11.53 0.10 20.62
CA LYS A 43 10.15 0.35 21.12
C LYS A 43 9.19 -0.79 20.79
N LEU A 44 9.25 -1.31 19.56
CA LEU A 44 8.39 -2.43 19.15
C LEU A 44 8.68 -3.71 19.97
N ASN A 45 9.94 -3.94 20.32
CA ASN A 45 10.33 -5.09 21.12
C ASN A 45 9.92 -4.95 22.60
N ASP A 46 9.91 -3.72 23.12
CA ASP A 46 9.54 -3.42 24.50
C ASP A 46 8.02 -3.64 24.73
N GLU A 47 7.17 -3.51 23.69
CA GLU A 47 5.71 -3.66 23.80
C GLU A 47 5.22 -5.12 23.88
N ASN A 48 6.02 -6.09 23.48
CA ASN A 48 5.72 -7.53 23.59
C ASN A 48 4.33 -7.92 23.03
N PHE A 49 4.10 -7.67 21.75
CA PHE A 49 2.83 -7.90 21.07
C PHE A 49 2.40 -9.38 21.05
N ASP A 50 1.08 -9.64 21.14
CA ASP A 50 0.49 -10.96 20.91
C ASP A 50 0.37 -11.28 19.42
N VAL A 51 0.10 -10.27 18.58
CA VAL A 51 -0.07 -10.41 17.13
C VAL A 51 0.70 -9.30 16.42
N ILE A 52 1.43 -9.68 15.39
CA ILE A 52 2.16 -8.76 14.51
C ILE A 52 1.63 -8.92 13.10
N ILE A 53 1.10 -7.85 12.50
CA ILE A 53 0.61 -7.84 11.12
C ILE A 53 1.59 -7.06 10.25
N VAL A 54 2.08 -7.67 9.17
CA VAL A 54 3.04 -7.05 8.25
C VAL A 54 2.56 -7.08 6.81
N GLY A 55 2.86 -6.03 6.05
CA GLY A 55 2.61 -5.96 4.61
C GLY A 55 3.74 -6.56 3.75
N ASN A 56 4.92 -6.70 4.34
CA ASN A 56 6.10 -7.37 3.79
C ASN A 56 7.01 -7.83 4.95
N VAL A 57 7.99 -8.68 4.66
CA VAL A 57 8.91 -9.20 5.70
C VAL A 57 9.81 -8.10 6.31
N GLY A 58 10.27 -7.15 5.51
CA GLY A 58 11.00 -5.97 5.97
C GLY A 58 12.04 -6.26 7.07
N GLN A 59 11.82 -5.68 8.25
CA GLN A 59 12.67 -5.84 9.45
C GLN A 59 12.10 -6.87 10.46
N LEU A 60 11.21 -7.77 10.02
CA LEU A 60 10.53 -8.72 10.89
C LEU A 60 11.52 -9.53 11.74
N ASN A 61 12.65 -9.91 11.18
CA ASN A 61 13.71 -10.66 11.86
C ASN A 61 14.36 -9.92 13.04
N LYS A 62 14.17 -8.60 13.13
CA LYS A 62 14.68 -7.76 14.25
C LYS A 62 13.62 -7.54 15.33
N ILE A 63 12.36 -7.92 15.08
CA ILE A 63 11.27 -7.80 16.05
C ILE A 63 11.24 -9.10 16.84
N SER A 64 11.73 -9.03 18.09
CA SER A 64 12.11 -10.21 18.88
C SER A 64 10.96 -10.89 19.65
N SER A 65 9.73 -10.39 19.57
CA SER A 65 8.61 -11.05 20.24
C SER A 65 8.40 -12.47 19.67
N SER A 66 9.08 -13.45 20.26
CA SER A 66 9.09 -14.84 19.79
C SER A 66 7.74 -15.55 19.96
N ARG A 67 6.85 -14.98 20.77
CA ARG A 67 5.51 -15.55 21.06
C ARG A 67 4.39 -14.95 20.23
N ALA A 68 4.63 -13.80 19.56
CA ALA A 68 3.61 -13.17 18.74
C ALA A 68 3.25 -14.02 17.53
N LEU A 69 1.96 -14.14 17.26
CA LEU A 69 1.46 -14.65 15.99
C LEU A 69 1.78 -13.65 14.90
N VAL A 70 2.53 -14.05 13.87
CA VAL A 70 2.87 -13.18 12.74
C VAL A 70 1.99 -13.47 11.54
N VAL A 71 1.22 -12.46 11.14
CA VAL A 71 0.32 -12.50 10.00
C VAL A 71 0.85 -11.62 8.89
N MET A 72 1.11 -12.17 7.72
CA MET A 72 1.47 -11.43 6.54
C MET A 72 0.23 -11.16 5.69
N VAL A 73 -0.08 -9.88 5.48
CA VAL A 73 -1.12 -9.41 4.55
C VAL A 73 -0.41 -8.74 3.38
N TYR A 74 -0.47 -9.35 2.19
CA TYR A 74 0.25 -8.82 1.04
C TYR A 74 -0.22 -7.41 0.68
N HIS A 75 0.74 -6.47 0.55
CA HIS A 75 0.47 -5.06 0.29
C HIS A 75 0.07 -4.74 -1.15
N GLY A 76 0.16 -5.69 -2.05
CA GLY A 76 -0.21 -5.54 -3.46
C GLY A 76 -0.59 -6.85 -4.12
N ILE A 77 -1.43 -6.75 -5.14
CA ILE A 77 -1.76 -7.83 -6.07
C ILE A 77 -0.76 -7.74 -7.22
N GLY A 78 0.05 -8.75 -7.43
CA GLY A 78 1.03 -8.74 -8.52
C GLY A 78 1.80 -10.03 -8.65
N LEU A 79 2.38 -10.22 -9.83
CA LEU A 79 3.16 -11.39 -10.21
C LEU A 79 4.65 -11.24 -9.84
N LYS A 80 4.96 -10.57 -8.74
CA LYS A 80 6.36 -10.48 -8.29
C LYS A 80 6.80 -11.82 -7.75
N GLN A 81 7.86 -12.36 -8.32
CA GLN A 81 8.44 -13.63 -7.88
C GLN A 81 8.80 -13.63 -6.39
N SER A 82 9.24 -12.49 -5.85
CA SER A 82 9.52 -12.34 -4.42
C SER A 82 8.32 -12.65 -3.49
N TYR A 83 7.09 -12.56 -3.99
CA TYR A 83 5.92 -12.95 -3.19
C TYR A 83 5.81 -14.45 -2.98
N TYR A 84 6.51 -15.25 -3.78
CA TYR A 84 6.50 -16.73 -3.73
C TYR A 84 7.78 -17.28 -3.14
N THR A 85 8.90 -16.58 -3.32
CA THR A 85 10.24 -17.06 -2.94
C THR A 85 10.79 -16.40 -1.68
N ASP A 86 10.36 -15.17 -1.37
CA ASP A 86 10.84 -14.42 -0.20
C ASP A 86 9.97 -14.76 1.03
N ILE A 87 10.21 -15.94 1.58
CA ILE A 87 9.40 -16.52 2.63
C ILE A 87 10.20 -16.54 3.91
N ASP A 88 9.83 -15.61 4.80
CA ASP A 88 10.36 -15.61 6.15
C ASP A 88 9.69 -16.72 6.97
N PRO A 89 10.46 -17.64 7.58
CA PRO A 89 9.93 -18.72 8.41
C PRO A 89 9.21 -18.20 9.65
N ARG A 90 9.42 -16.92 10.01
CA ARG A 90 8.74 -16.27 11.14
C ARG A 90 7.26 -15.98 10.85
N VAL A 91 6.81 -16.04 9.60
CA VAL A 91 5.42 -15.80 9.22
C VAL A 91 4.57 -17.04 9.50
N ASP A 92 3.68 -16.96 10.47
CA ASP A 92 2.79 -18.06 10.86
C ASP A 92 1.58 -18.18 9.93
N ILE A 93 1.03 -17.06 9.45
CA ILE A 93 -0.15 -17.04 8.58
C ILE A 93 0.10 -16.09 7.39
N ARG A 94 -0.28 -16.54 6.20
CA ARG A 94 -0.30 -15.75 4.95
C ARG A 94 -1.74 -15.49 4.54
N SER A 95 -2.17 -14.26 4.66
CA SER A 95 -3.47 -13.78 4.21
C SER A 95 -3.38 -13.43 2.71
N VAL A 96 -4.13 -14.14 1.87
CA VAL A 96 -4.09 -13.97 0.41
C VAL A 96 -5.43 -13.49 -0.14
N GLU A 97 -5.35 -12.77 -1.25
CA GLU A 97 -6.47 -12.06 -1.83
C GLU A 97 -7.32 -12.92 -2.78
N SER A 98 -6.78 -14.03 -3.31
CA SER A 98 -7.45 -14.78 -4.37
C SER A 98 -7.17 -16.27 -4.31
N VAL A 99 -8.10 -17.05 -4.88
CA VAL A 99 -7.93 -18.50 -5.06
C VAL A 99 -6.73 -18.81 -5.93
N ALA A 100 -6.46 -17.99 -6.94
CA ALA A 100 -5.29 -18.16 -7.81
C ALA A 100 -3.99 -18.08 -7.01
N ARG A 101 -3.84 -17.06 -6.17
CA ARG A 101 -2.67 -16.91 -5.28
C ARG A 101 -2.58 -18.04 -4.26
N PHE A 102 -3.71 -18.42 -3.67
CA PHE A 102 -3.76 -19.55 -2.75
C PHE A 102 -3.21 -20.84 -3.40
N ASN A 103 -3.70 -21.18 -4.59
CA ASN A 103 -3.28 -22.38 -5.30
C ASN A 103 -1.81 -22.33 -5.73
N GLU A 104 -1.34 -21.15 -6.14
CA GLU A 104 0.05 -20.95 -6.55
C GLU A 104 1.01 -21.13 -5.36
N LEU A 105 0.74 -20.51 -4.22
CA LEU A 105 1.54 -20.69 -3.01
C LEU A 105 1.49 -22.16 -2.53
N LYS A 106 0.34 -22.82 -2.62
CA LYS A 106 0.22 -24.25 -2.33
C LYS A 106 1.12 -25.09 -3.22
N SER A 107 1.18 -24.80 -4.51
CA SER A 107 2.05 -25.53 -5.46
C SER A 107 3.54 -25.33 -5.18
N HIS A 108 3.91 -24.25 -4.49
CA HIS A 108 5.27 -24.00 -3.99
C HIS A 108 5.52 -24.60 -2.59
N GLY A 109 4.60 -25.40 -2.06
CA GLY A 109 4.78 -26.12 -0.80
C GLY A 109 4.46 -25.33 0.47
N HIS A 110 3.69 -24.22 0.35
CA HIS A 110 3.26 -23.45 1.50
C HIS A 110 1.91 -23.91 2.01
N ASP A 111 1.81 -24.18 3.32
CA ASP A 111 0.59 -24.66 3.97
C ASP A 111 -0.09 -23.64 4.87
N ASN A 112 0.63 -22.62 5.30
CA ASN A 112 0.17 -21.58 6.22
C ASN A 112 -0.59 -20.44 5.51
N ILE A 113 -1.50 -20.77 4.58
CA ILE A 113 -2.20 -19.82 3.72
C ILE A 113 -3.68 -19.76 4.10
N VAL A 114 -4.22 -18.55 4.19
CA VAL A 114 -5.64 -18.30 4.44
C VAL A 114 -6.19 -17.36 3.37
N LEU A 115 -7.27 -17.75 2.72
CA LEU A 115 -7.98 -16.91 1.74
C LEU A 115 -8.87 -15.93 2.50
N THR A 116 -8.49 -14.65 2.49
CA THR A 116 -9.18 -13.57 3.21
C THR A 116 -9.82 -12.53 2.29
N GLY A 117 -9.46 -12.54 1.01
CA GLY A 117 -9.75 -11.42 0.11
C GLY A 117 -8.71 -10.29 0.24
N TYR A 118 -8.97 -9.19 -0.48
CA TYR A 118 -8.06 -8.05 -0.52
C TYR A 118 -8.61 -6.86 0.27
N THR A 119 -8.21 -6.76 1.53
CA THR A 119 -8.73 -5.80 2.51
C THR A 119 -8.66 -4.33 2.07
N LYS A 120 -7.74 -3.97 1.17
CA LYS A 120 -7.68 -2.62 0.60
C LYS A 120 -8.91 -2.24 -0.22
N LEU A 121 -9.67 -3.22 -0.69
CA LEU A 121 -10.90 -2.99 -1.46
C LEU A 121 -12.15 -2.90 -0.59
N ASP A 122 -12.08 -3.23 0.68
CA ASP A 122 -13.24 -3.23 1.58
C ASP A 122 -13.96 -1.88 1.60
N ARG A 123 -13.18 -0.79 1.57
CA ARG A 123 -13.74 0.55 1.49
C ARG A 123 -14.47 0.83 0.18
N LEU A 124 -14.03 0.23 -0.94
CA LEU A 124 -14.65 0.45 -2.25
C LEU A 124 -15.99 -0.26 -2.37
N VAL A 125 -16.19 -1.38 -1.69
CA VAL A 125 -17.47 -2.12 -1.68
C VAL A 125 -18.58 -1.30 -1.03
N ASN A 126 -18.22 -0.44 -0.08
CA ASN A 126 -19.15 0.40 0.68
C ASN A 126 -19.11 1.88 0.22
N PHE A 127 -18.59 2.16 -0.98
CA PHE A 127 -18.47 3.53 -1.47
C PHE A 127 -19.85 4.12 -1.80
N SER A 128 -20.20 5.23 -1.16
CA SER A 128 -21.50 5.87 -1.35
C SER A 128 -21.52 6.84 -2.54
N TYR A 129 -22.69 7.04 -3.15
CA TYR A 129 -22.85 8.01 -4.24
C TYR A 129 -22.44 9.46 -3.85
N PRO A 130 -22.72 9.97 -2.63
CA PRO A 130 -22.21 11.27 -2.20
C PRO A 130 -20.68 11.39 -2.21
N GLU A 131 -19.96 10.34 -1.83
CA GLU A 131 -18.49 10.32 -1.86
C GLU A 131 -17.94 10.36 -3.29
N ILE A 132 -18.59 9.67 -4.24
CA ILE A 132 -18.26 9.74 -5.67
C ILE A 132 -18.44 11.16 -6.18
N LYS A 133 -19.59 11.78 -5.89
CA LYS A 133 -19.90 13.17 -6.30
C LYS A 133 -18.88 14.16 -5.73
N PHE A 134 -18.54 14.03 -4.46
CA PHE A 134 -17.53 14.87 -3.81
C PHE A 134 -16.14 14.71 -4.47
N THR A 135 -15.75 13.48 -4.78
CA THR A 135 -14.47 13.19 -5.44
C THR A 135 -14.43 13.82 -6.85
N ASN A 136 -15.50 13.67 -7.63
CA ASN A 136 -15.59 14.25 -8.96
C ASN A 136 -15.48 15.77 -8.94
N GLN A 137 -16.16 16.41 -8.00
CA GLN A 137 -16.09 17.87 -7.80
C GLN A 137 -14.68 18.32 -7.38
N LYS A 138 -14.03 17.59 -6.45
CA LYS A 138 -12.69 17.90 -6.01
C LYS A 138 -11.63 17.75 -7.12
N LEU A 139 -11.87 16.84 -8.06
CA LEU A 139 -11.01 16.63 -9.23
C LEU A 139 -11.42 17.50 -10.42
N GLU A 140 -12.45 18.34 -10.27
CA GLU A 140 -12.96 19.25 -11.32
C GLU A 140 -13.30 18.50 -12.62
N LEU A 141 -13.88 17.28 -12.49
CA LEU A 141 -14.22 16.45 -13.63
C LEU A 141 -15.48 16.97 -14.32
N ASP A 142 -15.43 17.01 -15.66
CA ASP A 142 -16.59 17.32 -16.50
C ASP A 142 -17.60 16.15 -16.42
N PRO A 143 -18.83 16.38 -15.95
CA PRO A 143 -19.81 15.33 -15.78
C PRO A 143 -20.29 14.69 -17.10
N ASP A 144 -20.13 15.40 -18.21
CA ASP A 144 -20.56 14.94 -19.54
C ASP A 144 -19.49 14.12 -20.26
N LYS A 145 -18.26 14.10 -19.71
CA LYS A 145 -17.13 13.34 -20.26
C LYS A 145 -16.90 12.04 -19.51
N LYS A 146 -16.52 11.00 -20.22
CA LYS A 146 -16.02 9.76 -19.61
C LYS A 146 -14.65 10.02 -18.96
N SER A 147 -14.38 9.36 -17.86
CA SER A 147 -13.10 9.48 -17.14
C SER A 147 -12.17 8.31 -17.45
N VAL A 148 -10.92 8.64 -17.75
CA VAL A 148 -9.82 7.69 -17.98
C VAL A 148 -8.77 7.87 -16.89
N LEU A 149 -8.51 6.81 -16.12
CA LEU A 149 -7.46 6.79 -15.12
C LEU A 149 -6.17 6.21 -15.74
N TYR A 150 -5.12 7.01 -15.78
CA TYR A 150 -3.77 6.56 -16.10
C TYR A 150 -2.93 6.47 -14.82
N ALA A 151 -2.67 5.25 -14.36
CA ALA A 151 -1.95 4.97 -13.11
C ALA A 151 -0.73 4.09 -13.37
N PRO A 152 0.34 4.63 -13.97
CA PRO A 152 1.54 3.86 -14.28
C PRO A 152 2.30 3.44 -13.02
N SER A 153 3.10 2.36 -13.14
CA SER A 153 4.12 2.04 -12.15
C SER A 153 5.27 3.06 -12.19
N PHE A 154 6.22 2.94 -11.25
CA PHE A 154 7.47 3.71 -11.33
C PHE A 154 8.38 3.17 -12.45
N TYR A 155 9.52 3.85 -12.67
CA TYR A 155 10.45 3.54 -13.76
C TYR A 155 10.86 2.04 -13.81
N PRO A 156 10.91 1.45 -15.04
CA PRO A 156 10.53 2.02 -16.33
C PRO A 156 9.01 2.19 -16.46
N THR A 157 8.57 3.30 -17.08
CA THR A 157 7.15 3.64 -17.21
C THR A 157 6.80 4.00 -18.64
N SER A 158 5.53 3.87 -19.01
CA SER A 158 5.01 4.21 -20.33
C SER A 158 4.72 5.72 -20.51
N ILE A 159 4.92 6.56 -19.51
CA ILE A 159 4.47 7.96 -19.53
C ILE A 159 5.08 8.76 -20.67
N ASP A 160 6.37 8.57 -20.97
CA ASP A 160 7.04 9.27 -22.05
C ASP A 160 6.46 8.95 -23.45
N LYS A 161 5.90 7.73 -23.58
CA LYS A 161 5.26 7.28 -24.82
C LYS A 161 3.81 7.69 -24.91
N LEU A 162 3.09 7.72 -23.79
CA LEU A 162 1.64 7.93 -23.76
C LEU A 162 1.27 9.42 -23.61
N HIS A 163 2.16 10.25 -23.09
CA HIS A 163 1.86 11.67 -22.83
C HIS A 163 1.22 12.41 -24.02
N PRO A 164 1.71 12.32 -25.27
CA PRO A 164 1.07 13.00 -26.40
C PRO A 164 -0.38 12.52 -26.64
N TYR A 165 -0.63 11.23 -26.49
CA TYR A 165 -1.97 10.64 -26.66
C TYR A 165 -2.92 11.00 -25.52
N LEU A 166 -2.39 11.18 -24.30
CA LEU A 166 -3.22 11.64 -23.17
C LEU A 166 -3.69 13.07 -23.37
N ILE A 167 -2.87 13.94 -23.98
CA ILE A 167 -3.25 15.30 -24.36
C ILE A 167 -4.37 15.26 -25.41
N GLU A 168 -4.22 14.47 -26.45
CA GLU A 168 -5.25 14.30 -27.48
C GLU A 168 -6.57 13.80 -26.87
N LEU A 169 -6.49 12.75 -26.04
CA LEU A 169 -7.65 12.14 -25.41
C LEU A 169 -8.37 13.09 -24.43
N SER A 170 -7.66 14.07 -23.86
CA SER A 170 -8.24 15.03 -22.92
C SER A 170 -9.26 15.98 -23.57
N GLN A 171 -9.28 16.08 -24.89
CA GLN A 171 -10.27 16.88 -25.61
C GLN A 171 -11.70 16.34 -25.37
N ASP A 172 -11.85 14.99 -25.34
CA ASP A 172 -13.15 14.32 -25.25
C ASP A 172 -13.37 13.57 -23.93
N HIS A 173 -12.31 13.46 -23.10
CA HIS A 173 -12.35 12.68 -21.85
C HIS A 173 -11.74 13.44 -20.69
N ASN A 174 -12.21 13.15 -19.49
CA ASN A 174 -11.49 13.50 -18.27
C ASN A 174 -10.26 12.58 -18.12
N ILE A 175 -9.08 13.16 -18.06
CA ILE A 175 -7.84 12.39 -17.85
C ILE A 175 -7.36 12.56 -16.42
N ILE A 176 -7.36 11.48 -15.66
CA ILE A 176 -6.86 11.44 -14.29
C ILE A 176 -5.50 10.74 -14.31
N ILE A 177 -4.44 11.45 -13.95
CA ILE A 177 -3.09 10.89 -13.89
C ILE A 177 -2.69 10.70 -12.44
N LYS A 178 -2.49 9.43 -12.03
CA LYS A 178 -2.03 9.08 -10.69
C LYS A 178 -0.67 8.39 -10.78
N LEU A 179 0.39 9.16 -10.59
CA LEU A 179 1.75 8.61 -10.57
C LEU A 179 1.99 7.73 -9.33
N HIS A 180 2.89 6.78 -9.47
CA HIS A 180 3.41 6.03 -8.34
C HIS A 180 4.18 6.96 -7.39
N GLY A 181 4.15 6.69 -6.07
CA GLY A 181 4.83 7.52 -5.07
C GLY A 181 6.31 7.78 -5.39
N PHE A 182 7.06 6.76 -5.82
CA PHE A 182 8.45 6.93 -6.26
C PHE A 182 8.61 7.82 -7.50
N GLY A 183 7.61 7.91 -8.35
CA GLY A 183 7.62 8.81 -9.51
C GLY A 183 7.61 10.29 -9.11
N TRP A 184 6.99 10.63 -7.97
CA TRP A 184 6.98 11.98 -7.42
C TRP A 184 8.26 12.34 -6.67
N GLU A 185 8.81 11.40 -5.90
CA GLU A 185 9.95 11.64 -5.01
C GLU A 185 11.30 11.63 -5.74
N GLN A 186 11.42 10.90 -6.83
CA GLN A 186 12.67 10.80 -7.58
C GLN A 186 12.87 11.99 -8.53
N LYS A 187 13.73 12.94 -8.15
CA LYS A 187 14.04 14.16 -8.93
C LYS A 187 14.36 13.91 -10.41
N LYS A 188 15.01 12.80 -10.74
CA LYS A 188 15.34 12.43 -12.13
C LYS A 188 14.13 12.08 -12.99
N TYR A 189 12.97 11.87 -12.38
CA TYR A 189 11.72 11.50 -13.04
C TYR A 189 10.66 12.59 -12.88
N GLN A 190 11.01 13.86 -12.94
CA GLN A 190 10.11 15.00 -12.75
C GLN A 190 8.95 15.02 -13.77
N TYR A 191 8.15 13.97 -13.79
CA TYR A 191 7.01 13.81 -14.69
C TYR A 191 5.97 14.91 -14.49
N GLN A 192 5.82 15.41 -13.26
CA GLN A 192 4.94 16.53 -12.99
C GLN A 192 5.27 17.76 -13.83
N ASN A 193 6.53 18.01 -14.15
CA ASN A 193 6.95 19.14 -15.01
C ASN A 193 6.66 18.91 -16.50
N ARG A 194 6.28 17.69 -16.89
CA ARG A 194 5.92 17.33 -18.26
C ARG A 194 4.42 17.20 -18.47
N LEU A 195 3.65 17.22 -17.36
CA LEU A 195 2.21 17.03 -17.36
C LEU A 195 1.45 18.34 -17.15
N CYS A 196 2.16 19.45 -16.89
CA CYS A 196 1.63 20.81 -16.76
C CYS A 196 1.70 21.56 -18.08
#